data_08da6fb12150446e310e78ac1e32dfef
#
_entry.id   08da6fb12150446e310e78ac1e32dfef
#
_cell.length_a   1.000
_cell.length_b   1.000
_cell.length_c   1.000
_cell.angle_alpha   90.00
_cell.angle_beta   90.00
_cell.angle_gamma   90.00
#
_symmetry.space_group_name_H-M   'P 1'
#
loop_
_entity.id
_entity.type
_entity.pdbx_description
1 polymer ?
#
loop_
_entity_poly.entity_id
_entity_poly.type
_entity_poly.pdbx_seq_one_letter_code
_entity_poly.pdbx_strand_id
1 'polypeptide(L)'
;EAVNQAVEKHGVHITAFWCGWEGRKVWDFYEGQLTLGLVPADYRVERLKMLMEGSDFAKKIHVTDFATHVGYMPENPYDPKYEEVLVACKAIVEKCKENGQNFLFETGQETPVILKRAIQDIEKALGKGNVGINLDPANLIMYGKANPVDALEVLGAYVRGTHGKAGMYRTDGHSLGAE
;
A
#
# COMPACT_ATOMS: atom_id res chain seq x y z
N GLU A 1 -18.52 -16.53 2.61
CA GLU A 1 -19.31 -17.26 3.63
C GLU A 1 -18.39 -17.95 4.63
N ALA A 2 -17.45 -18.85 4.18
CA ALA A 2 -16.56 -19.60 5.07
C ALA A 2 -15.70 -18.71 5.99
N VAL A 3 -15.17 -17.59 5.48
CA VAL A 3 -14.39 -16.63 6.29
C VAL A 3 -15.27 -16.03 7.40
N ASN A 4 -16.49 -15.56 7.07
CA ASN A 4 -17.38 -14.95 8.04
C ASN A 4 -17.78 -15.94 9.13
N GLN A 5 -18.07 -17.19 8.77
CA GLN A 5 -18.36 -18.26 9.72
C GLN A 5 -17.17 -18.55 10.65
N ALA A 6 -15.94 -18.56 10.12
CA ALA A 6 -14.75 -18.74 10.92
C ALA A 6 -14.50 -17.58 11.88
N VAL A 7 -14.68 -16.34 11.41
CA VAL A 7 -14.55 -15.12 12.20
C VAL A 7 -15.54 -15.16 13.38
N GLU A 8 -16.80 -15.46 13.10
CA GLU A 8 -17.86 -15.57 14.13
C GLU A 8 -17.56 -16.71 15.12
N LYS A 9 -17.26 -17.90 14.60
CA LYS A 9 -16.97 -19.08 15.41
C LYS A 9 -15.82 -18.89 16.40
N HIS A 10 -14.77 -18.16 15.99
CA HIS A 10 -13.58 -17.97 16.80
C HIS A 10 -13.52 -16.64 17.54
N GLY A 11 -14.52 -15.77 17.37
CA GLY A 11 -14.57 -14.46 18.00
C GLY A 11 -13.41 -13.55 17.63
N VAL A 12 -12.89 -13.67 16.38
CA VAL A 12 -11.78 -12.86 15.89
C VAL A 12 -12.29 -11.65 15.12
N HIS A 13 -11.47 -10.61 15.03
CA HIS A 13 -11.74 -9.44 14.19
C HIS A 13 -10.64 -9.29 13.15
N ILE A 14 -11.02 -9.18 11.87
CA ILE A 14 -10.07 -8.88 10.79
C ILE A 14 -9.93 -7.37 10.69
N THR A 15 -8.78 -6.84 11.06
CA THR A 15 -8.53 -5.39 11.11
C THR A 15 -8.27 -4.78 9.75
N ALA A 16 -7.59 -5.53 8.85
CA ALA A 16 -7.27 -5.07 7.51
C ALA A 16 -7.21 -6.26 6.54
N PHE A 17 -7.45 -5.98 5.27
CA PHE A 17 -7.25 -6.91 4.16
C PHE A 17 -6.08 -6.40 3.30
N TRP A 18 -4.95 -7.07 3.38
CA TRP A 18 -3.84 -6.80 2.49
C TRP A 18 -4.06 -7.54 1.16
N CYS A 19 -4.14 -6.81 0.07
CA CYS A 19 -4.39 -7.34 -1.26
C CYS A 19 -3.10 -7.33 -2.10
N GLY A 20 -2.70 -8.51 -2.56
CA GLY A 20 -1.66 -8.65 -3.56
C GLY A 20 -2.20 -8.54 -4.99
N TRP A 21 -1.33 -8.84 -5.94
CA TRP A 21 -1.65 -8.90 -7.38
C TRP A 21 -0.90 -10.05 -8.03
N GLU A 22 -1.35 -10.47 -9.20
CA GLU A 22 -0.71 -11.49 -10.00
C GLU A 22 0.40 -10.92 -10.91
N GLY A 23 1.08 -11.82 -11.62
CA GLY A 23 2.18 -11.50 -12.50
C GLY A 23 3.53 -11.51 -11.79
N ARG A 24 4.56 -11.09 -12.51
CA ARG A 24 5.93 -11.08 -12.00
C ARG A 24 6.07 -10.13 -10.82
N LYS A 25 6.67 -10.63 -9.74
CA LYS A 25 6.93 -9.89 -8.49
C LYS A 25 8.36 -10.20 -8.04
N VAL A 26 9.24 -9.24 -8.12
CA VAL A 26 10.62 -9.38 -7.65
C VAL A 26 10.86 -8.31 -6.58
N TRP A 27 11.06 -8.77 -5.36
CA TRP A 27 11.20 -7.90 -4.19
C TRP A 27 12.68 -7.53 -4.02
N ASP A 28 13.19 -6.70 -4.93
CA ASP A 28 14.54 -6.16 -4.89
C ASP A 28 14.60 -4.71 -5.39
N PHE A 29 15.79 -4.11 -5.45
CA PHE A 29 15.98 -2.73 -5.93
C PHE A 29 16.09 -2.60 -7.44
N TYR A 30 16.41 -3.68 -8.16
CA TYR A 30 16.62 -3.66 -9.61
C TYR A 30 15.32 -3.91 -10.37
N GLU A 31 14.77 -5.10 -10.18
CA GLU A 31 13.58 -5.53 -10.90
C GLU A 31 12.30 -5.09 -10.18
N GLY A 32 12.38 -4.81 -8.89
CA GLY A 32 11.24 -4.32 -8.11
C GLY A 32 10.59 -3.08 -8.71
N GLN A 33 11.41 -2.15 -9.21
CA GLN A 33 10.92 -0.94 -9.88
C GLN A 33 10.12 -1.24 -11.16
N LEU A 34 10.37 -2.37 -11.80
CA LEU A 34 9.73 -2.81 -13.04
C LEU A 34 8.63 -3.86 -12.82
N THR A 35 8.50 -4.39 -11.60
CA THR A 35 7.64 -5.54 -11.33
C THR A 35 6.67 -5.37 -10.16
N LEU A 36 6.86 -4.38 -9.29
CA LEU A 36 6.03 -4.23 -8.08
C LEU A 36 4.95 -3.16 -8.23
N GLY A 37 3.77 -3.47 -7.70
CA GLY A 37 2.67 -2.54 -7.51
C GLY A 37 2.01 -2.05 -8.80
N LEU A 38 1.54 -0.81 -8.74
CA LEU A 38 0.87 -0.11 -9.83
C LEU A 38 1.81 0.77 -10.67
N VAL A 39 3.08 0.88 -10.27
CA VAL A 39 4.07 1.71 -10.97
C VAL A 39 4.38 1.19 -12.38
N PRO A 40 4.64 -0.13 -12.60
CA PRO A 40 4.89 -0.65 -13.93
C PRO A 40 3.65 -0.54 -14.83
N ALA A 41 3.77 0.17 -15.95
CA ALA A 41 2.67 0.40 -16.89
C ALA A 41 2.09 -0.91 -17.46
N ASP A 42 2.95 -1.87 -17.77
CA ASP A 42 2.56 -3.16 -18.38
C ASP A 42 1.62 -4.00 -17.51
N TYR A 43 1.69 -3.84 -16.19
CA TYR A 43 0.86 -4.60 -15.24
C TYR A 43 -0.26 -3.76 -14.61
N ARG A 44 -0.23 -2.45 -14.76
CA ARG A 44 -1.07 -1.51 -14.01
C ARG A 44 -2.56 -1.78 -14.13
N VAL A 45 -3.05 -1.96 -15.36
CA VAL A 45 -4.49 -2.15 -15.62
C VAL A 45 -5.00 -3.45 -15.03
N GLU A 46 -4.28 -4.54 -15.26
CA GLU A 46 -4.65 -5.86 -14.71
C GLU A 46 -4.64 -5.84 -13.18
N ARG A 47 -3.58 -5.30 -12.58
CA ARG A 47 -3.46 -5.20 -11.13
C ARG A 47 -4.50 -4.30 -10.50
N LEU A 48 -4.85 -3.20 -11.16
CA LEU A 48 -5.93 -2.34 -10.70
C LEU A 48 -7.26 -3.08 -10.66
N LYS A 49 -7.58 -3.88 -11.69
CA LYS A 49 -8.77 -4.75 -11.68
C LYS A 49 -8.76 -5.72 -10.50
N MET A 50 -7.63 -6.39 -10.27
CA MET A 50 -7.48 -7.34 -9.16
C MET A 50 -7.66 -6.67 -7.81
N LEU A 51 -7.11 -5.46 -7.62
CA LEU A 51 -7.31 -4.69 -6.40
C LEU A 51 -8.78 -4.29 -6.22
N MET A 52 -9.50 -3.93 -7.30
CA MET A 52 -10.93 -3.63 -7.24
C MET A 52 -11.75 -4.87 -6.86
N GLU A 53 -11.44 -6.03 -7.43
CA GLU A 53 -12.05 -7.32 -7.04
C GLU A 53 -11.72 -7.69 -5.58
N GLY A 54 -10.48 -7.43 -5.14
CA GLY A 54 -10.05 -7.59 -3.76
C GLY A 54 -10.83 -6.70 -2.80
N SER A 55 -11.11 -5.44 -3.18
CA SER A 55 -11.97 -4.53 -2.43
C SER A 55 -13.38 -5.08 -2.29
N ASP A 56 -13.97 -5.61 -3.38
CA ASP A 56 -15.28 -6.25 -3.35
C ASP A 56 -15.29 -7.52 -2.46
N PHE A 57 -14.21 -8.27 -2.45
CA PHE A 57 -14.04 -9.40 -1.55
C PHE A 57 -13.95 -8.96 -0.09
N ALA A 58 -13.11 -7.97 0.22
CA ALA A 58 -12.95 -7.41 1.56
C ALA A 58 -14.29 -6.89 2.12
N LYS A 59 -15.11 -6.26 1.27
CA LYS A 59 -16.48 -5.85 1.64
C LYS A 59 -17.36 -7.05 2.06
N LYS A 60 -17.28 -8.18 1.33
CA LYS A 60 -18.05 -9.40 1.65
C LYS A 60 -17.66 -10.04 2.97
N ILE A 61 -16.45 -9.80 3.43
CA ILE A 61 -15.95 -10.28 4.73
C ILE A 61 -15.93 -9.19 5.80
N HIS A 62 -16.61 -8.06 5.53
CA HIS A 62 -16.82 -6.95 6.46
C HIS A 62 -15.53 -6.25 6.93
N VAL A 63 -14.49 -6.24 6.08
CA VAL A 63 -13.24 -5.55 6.37
C VAL A 63 -13.25 -4.16 5.74
N THR A 64 -12.96 -3.15 6.56
CA THR A 64 -13.02 -1.74 6.18
C THR A 64 -11.67 -1.13 5.82
N ASP A 65 -10.56 -1.73 6.23
CA ASP A 65 -9.23 -1.26 5.87
C ASP A 65 -8.61 -2.16 4.81
N PHE A 66 -8.37 -1.60 3.62
CA PHE A 66 -7.84 -2.28 2.45
C PHE A 66 -6.44 -1.77 2.16
N ALA A 67 -5.43 -2.62 2.27
CA ALA A 67 -4.03 -2.26 2.12
C ALA A 67 -3.37 -2.94 0.92
N THR A 68 -2.40 -2.27 0.30
CA THR A 68 -1.52 -2.86 -0.72
C THR A 68 -0.22 -2.08 -0.86
N HIS A 69 0.80 -2.72 -1.42
CA HIS A 69 1.98 -2.03 -1.93
C HIS A 69 1.69 -1.41 -3.30
N VAL A 70 1.98 -0.13 -3.48
CA VAL A 70 1.83 0.55 -4.77
C VAL A 70 3.09 0.42 -5.63
N GLY A 71 4.23 0.12 -5.01
CA GLY A 71 5.52 -0.04 -5.67
C GLY A 71 6.38 1.22 -5.58
N TYR A 72 7.45 1.29 -6.35
CA TYR A 72 8.42 2.39 -6.32
C TYR A 72 7.86 3.66 -6.99
N MET A 73 7.03 4.41 -6.29
CA MET A 73 6.51 5.68 -6.81
C MET A 73 7.65 6.67 -7.10
N PRO A 74 7.61 7.40 -8.23
CA PRO A 74 8.61 8.41 -8.55
C PRO A 74 8.75 9.47 -7.46
N GLU A 75 9.99 9.77 -7.08
CA GLU A 75 10.29 10.81 -6.09
C GLU A 75 10.04 12.21 -6.65
N ASN A 76 10.33 12.41 -7.93
CA ASN A 76 10.08 13.66 -8.62
C ASN A 76 8.58 13.78 -8.96
N PRO A 77 7.86 14.80 -8.44
CA PRO A 77 6.44 15.00 -8.74
C PRO A 77 6.17 15.40 -10.20
N TYR A 78 7.19 15.83 -10.92
CA TYR A 78 7.11 16.18 -12.35
C TYR A 78 7.44 14.99 -13.27
N ASP A 79 7.78 13.82 -12.73
CA ASP A 79 7.90 12.60 -13.54
C ASP A 79 6.51 12.21 -14.05
N PRO A 80 6.31 12.06 -15.37
CA PRO A 80 5.01 11.65 -15.91
C PRO A 80 4.45 10.37 -15.29
N LYS A 81 5.31 9.43 -14.89
CA LYS A 81 4.91 8.19 -14.22
C LYS A 81 4.26 8.44 -12.86
N TYR A 82 4.61 9.54 -12.17
CA TYR A 82 3.98 9.86 -10.88
C TYR A 82 2.48 10.12 -11.07
N GLU A 83 2.09 10.98 -12.03
CA GLU A 83 0.67 11.26 -12.30
C GLU A 83 -0.06 10.02 -12.83
N GLU A 84 0.56 9.21 -13.68
CA GLU A 84 -0.02 7.95 -14.16
C GLU A 84 -0.36 6.99 -13.01
N VAL A 85 0.54 6.86 -12.03
CA VAL A 85 0.31 6.02 -10.83
C VAL A 85 -0.77 6.63 -9.95
N LEU A 86 -0.77 7.96 -9.78
CA LEU A 86 -1.83 8.64 -9.02
C LEU A 86 -3.22 8.44 -9.64
N VAL A 87 -3.35 8.40 -10.96
CA VAL A 87 -4.63 8.07 -11.62
C VAL A 87 -5.12 6.69 -11.20
N ALA A 88 -4.24 5.68 -11.20
CA ALA A 88 -4.59 4.34 -10.76
C ALA A 88 -4.92 4.31 -9.24
N CYS A 89 -4.15 5.02 -8.42
CA CYS A 89 -4.43 5.14 -6.99
C CYS A 89 -5.77 5.83 -6.72
N LYS A 90 -6.10 6.90 -7.44
CA LYS A 90 -7.42 7.56 -7.33
C LYS A 90 -8.56 6.59 -7.64
N ALA A 91 -8.43 5.78 -8.69
CA ALA A 91 -9.44 4.80 -9.08
C ALA A 91 -9.69 3.73 -7.99
N ILE A 92 -8.64 3.17 -7.38
CA ILE A 92 -8.84 2.21 -6.28
C ILE A 92 -9.35 2.88 -5.00
N VAL A 93 -8.96 4.12 -4.71
CA VAL A 93 -9.48 4.88 -3.58
C VAL A 93 -10.98 5.16 -3.73
N GLU A 94 -11.44 5.53 -4.94
CA GLU A 94 -12.87 5.69 -5.25
C GLU A 94 -13.62 4.38 -5.07
N LYS A 95 -13.08 3.27 -5.58
CA LYS A 95 -13.66 1.94 -5.41
C LYS A 95 -13.77 1.55 -3.92
N CYS A 96 -12.74 1.80 -3.14
CA CYS A 96 -12.78 1.58 -1.69
C CYS A 96 -13.87 2.45 -1.04
N LYS A 97 -13.98 3.73 -1.43
CA LYS A 97 -15.02 4.64 -0.93
C LYS A 97 -16.43 4.14 -1.23
N GLU A 98 -16.69 3.66 -2.44
CA GLU A 98 -17.97 3.03 -2.82
C GLU A 98 -18.31 1.81 -1.97
N ASN A 99 -17.29 1.07 -1.54
CA ASN A 99 -17.42 -0.10 -0.69
C ASN A 99 -17.47 0.23 0.81
N GLY A 100 -17.37 1.50 1.20
CA GLY A 100 -17.31 1.93 2.61
C GLY A 100 -15.97 1.60 3.28
N GLN A 101 -14.89 1.57 2.50
CA GLN A 101 -13.55 1.18 2.93
C GLN A 101 -12.57 2.35 2.88
N ASN A 102 -11.50 2.22 3.66
CA ASN A 102 -10.30 3.04 3.54
C ASN A 102 -9.27 2.31 2.65
N PHE A 103 -8.60 3.04 1.76
CA PHE A 103 -7.42 2.57 1.06
C PHE A 103 -6.17 2.94 1.85
N LEU A 104 -5.31 1.96 2.12
CA LEU A 104 -4.09 2.16 2.89
C LEU A 104 -2.86 1.81 2.04
N PHE A 105 -1.95 2.77 1.92
CA PHE A 105 -0.63 2.50 1.39
C PHE A 105 0.15 1.67 2.42
N GLU A 106 0.59 0.48 2.04
CA GLU A 106 1.58 -0.27 2.82
C GLU A 106 2.94 0.39 2.65
N THR A 107 3.60 0.73 3.77
CA THR A 107 4.96 1.31 3.70
C THR A 107 5.98 0.28 3.23
N GLY A 108 6.96 0.73 2.45
CA GLY A 108 8.01 -0.16 1.94
C GLY A 108 8.93 0.51 0.93
N GLN A 109 8.53 0.57 -0.33
CA GLN A 109 9.36 1.00 -1.43
C GLN A 109 9.51 2.53 -1.51
N GLU A 110 8.59 3.26 -0.90
CA GLU A 110 8.52 4.72 -0.94
C GLU A 110 9.05 5.36 0.33
N THR A 111 9.56 6.58 0.20
CA THR A 111 9.85 7.39 1.38
C THR A 111 8.56 7.94 2.01
N PRO A 112 8.55 8.22 3.31
CA PRO A 112 7.39 8.84 3.98
C PRO A 112 6.90 10.13 3.32
N VAL A 113 7.82 10.94 2.79
CA VAL A 113 7.49 12.21 2.12
C VAL A 113 6.71 11.98 0.82
N ILE A 114 7.09 10.96 0.04
CA ILE A 114 6.37 10.61 -1.20
C ILE A 114 4.97 10.12 -0.88
N LEU A 115 4.81 9.23 0.10
CA LEU A 115 3.51 8.72 0.52
C LEU A 115 2.59 9.85 1.02
N LYS A 116 3.12 10.76 1.85
CA LYS A 116 2.37 11.92 2.31
C LYS A 116 1.89 12.77 1.14
N ARG A 117 2.77 13.07 0.17
CA ARG A 117 2.42 13.83 -1.02
C ARG A 117 1.32 13.11 -1.82
N ALA A 118 1.48 11.82 -2.08
CA ALA A 118 0.48 11.04 -2.82
C ALA A 118 -0.89 11.08 -2.14
N ILE A 119 -0.95 10.91 -0.81
CA ILE A 119 -2.19 11.04 -0.05
C ILE A 119 -2.80 12.44 -0.22
N GLN A 120 -1.99 13.49 -0.08
CA GLN A 120 -2.47 14.87 -0.21
C GLN A 120 -2.99 15.17 -1.63
N ASP A 121 -2.33 14.68 -2.67
CA ASP A 121 -2.77 14.84 -4.05
C ASP A 121 -4.07 14.06 -4.34
N ILE A 122 -4.23 12.87 -3.74
CA ILE A 122 -5.48 12.10 -3.81
C ILE A 122 -6.60 12.83 -3.06
N GLU A 123 -6.36 13.27 -1.82
CA GLU A 123 -7.33 14.00 -1.01
C GLU A 123 -7.78 15.31 -1.65
N LYS A 124 -6.87 16.01 -2.34
CA LYS A 124 -7.19 17.22 -3.10
C LYS A 124 -8.17 16.93 -4.24
N ALA A 125 -8.08 15.77 -4.86
CA ALA A 125 -8.94 15.37 -5.97
C ALA A 125 -10.27 14.77 -5.52
N LEU A 126 -10.27 13.92 -4.51
CA LEU A 126 -11.40 13.06 -4.12
C LEU A 126 -12.05 13.44 -2.78
N GLY A 127 -11.48 14.40 -2.06
CA GLY A 127 -11.87 14.73 -0.70
C GLY A 127 -11.15 13.87 0.34
N LYS A 128 -11.18 14.34 1.58
CA LYS A 128 -10.49 13.70 2.70
C LYS A 128 -11.28 12.51 3.25
N GLY A 129 -10.57 11.57 3.85
CA GLY A 129 -11.13 10.66 4.84
C GLY A 129 -11.01 9.18 4.59
N ASN A 130 -10.80 8.70 3.34
CA ASN A 130 -10.73 7.28 3.06
C ASN A 130 -9.39 6.81 2.46
N VAL A 131 -8.34 7.58 2.66
CA VAL A 131 -6.97 7.20 2.30
C VAL A 131 -6.05 7.36 3.51
N GLY A 132 -5.10 6.44 3.67
CA GLY A 132 -4.18 6.45 4.80
C GLY A 132 -3.00 5.52 4.60
N ILE A 133 -2.38 5.15 5.71
CA ILE A 133 -1.17 4.34 5.79
C ILE A 133 -1.43 3.09 6.63
N ASN A 134 -1.00 1.95 6.12
CA ASN A 134 -0.66 0.78 6.91
C ASN A 134 0.85 0.80 7.16
N LEU A 135 1.25 1.11 8.38
CA LEU A 135 2.65 1.31 8.73
C LEU A 135 3.32 -0.03 9.01
N ASP A 136 4.21 -0.45 8.13
CA ASP A 136 5.15 -1.55 8.35
C ASP A 136 6.54 -0.96 8.65
N PRO A 137 6.99 -0.98 9.91
CA PRO A 137 8.27 -0.41 10.29
C PRO A 137 9.45 -1.22 9.74
N ALA A 138 9.30 -2.54 9.61
CA ALA A 138 10.34 -3.41 9.09
C ALA A 138 10.59 -3.14 7.60
N ASN A 139 9.55 -2.92 6.82
CA ASN A 139 9.71 -2.58 5.41
C ASN A 139 10.51 -1.29 5.22
N LEU A 140 10.27 -0.25 6.02
CA LEU A 140 11.05 0.99 5.95
C LEU A 140 12.54 0.75 6.20
N ILE A 141 12.86 -0.14 7.15
CA ILE A 141 14.25 -0.52 7.49
C ILE A 141 14.84 -1.35 6.35
N MET A 142 14.15 -2.39 5.90
CA MET A 142 14.64 -3.34 4.89
C MET A 142 14.89 -2.66 3.55
N TYR A 143 14.01 -1.75 3.14
CA TYR A 143 14.18 -0.94 1.93
C TYR A 143 15.09 0.28 2.14
N GLY A 144 15.51 0.56 3.38
CA GLY A 144 16.35 1.71 3.69
C GLY A 144 15.71 3.05 3.33
N LYS A 145 14.39 3.17 3.48
CA LYS A 145 13.62 4.35 3.07
C LYS A 145 13.42 5.36 4.18
N ALA A 146 13.39 4.91 5.42
CA ALA A 146 13.32 5.79 6.59
C ALA A 146 13.64 5.04 7.88
N ASN A 147 13.99 5.80 8.93
CA ASN A 147 13.82 5.36 10.30
C ASN A 147 12.30 5.33 10.60
N PRO A 148 11.73 4.22 11.11
CA PRO A 148 10.30 4.12 11.39
C PRO A 148 9.78 5.14 12.40
N VAL A 149 10.60 5.56 13.35
CA VAL A 149 10.22 6.60 14.34
C VAL A 149 10.09 7.96 13.65
N ASP A 150 11.08 8.33 12.84
CA ASP A 150 11.03 9.57 12.05
C ASP A 150 9.88 9.57 11.05
N ALA A 151 9.55 8.40 10.51
CA ALA A 151 8.41 8.24 9.61
C ALA A 151 7.08 8.62 10.27
N LEU A 152 6.92 8.40 11.57
CA LEU A 152 5.72 8.81 12.32
C LEU A 152 5.54 10.32 12.39
N GLU A 153 6.64 11.11 12.42
CA GLU A 153 6.52 12.57 12.37
C GLU A 153 5.93 13.06 11.05
N VAL A 154 6.19 12.32 9.96
CA VAL A 154 5.71 12.66 8.62
C VAL A 154 4.32 12.09 8.35
N LEU A 155 4.07 10.83 8.73
CA LEU A 155 2.90 10.04 8.34
C LEU A 155 1.89 9.84 9.46
N GLY A 156 2.22 10.13 10.73
CA GLY A 156 1.42 9.74 11.89
C GLY A 156 -0.05 10.14 11.80
N ALA A 157 -0.36 11.31 11.23
CA ALA A 157 -1.74 11.75 11.03
C ALA A 157 -2.55 10.90 10.02
N TYR A 158 -1.87 10.09 9.21
CA TYR A 158 -2.47 9.24 8.17
C TYR A 158 -2.44 7.75 8.54
N VAL A 159 -1.73 7.36 9.61
CA VAL A 159 -1.64 5.95 10.04
C VAL A 159 -3.00 5.49 10.57
N ARG A 160 -3.51 4.42 9.99
CA ARG A 160 -4.76 3.76 10.40
C ARG A 160 -4.54 2.32 10.86
N GLY A 161 -3.49 1.68 10.35
CA GLY A 161 -3.10 0.32 10.72
C GLY A 161 -1.60 0.16 10.79
N THR A 162 -1.15 -0.92 11.38
CA THR A 162 0.26 -1.29 11.47
C THR A 162 0.45 -2.76 11.15
N HIS A 163 1.56 -3.07 10.50
CA HIS A 163 2.01 -4.43 10.29
C HIS A 163 3.16 -4.72 11.28
N GLY A 164 2.91 -5.58 12.23
CA GLY A 164 3.86 -5.91 13.30
C GLY A 164 4.86 -6.97 12.86
N LYS A 165 6.01 -6.54 12.35
CA LYS A 165 7.14 -7.42 12.07
C LYS A 165 8.48 -6.73 12.38
N ALA A 166 9.54 -7.51 12.53
CA ALA A 166 10.90 -7.01 12.73
C ALA A 166 11.68 -7.04 11.39
N GLY A 167 12.68 -6.19 11.25
CA GLY A 167 13.55 -6.17 10.08
C GLY A 167 14.91 -5.60 10.41
N MET A 168 15.91 -6.01 9.64
CA MET A 168 17.28 -5.51 9.70
C MET A 168 17.60 -4.68 8.47
N TYR A 169 18.45 -3.67 8.64
CA TYR A 169 18.98 -2.93 7.51
C TYR A 169 19.76 -3.85 6.56
N ARG A 170 19.71 -3.55 5.29
CA ARG A 170 20.54 -4.23 4.29
C ARG A 170 22.03 -4.04 4.58
N THR A 171 22.82 -5.05 4.30
CA THR A 171 24.27 -5.06 4.50
C THR A 171 25.07 -4.83 3.21
N ASP A 172 24.40 -4.85 2.07
CA ASP A 172 24.98 -4.60 0.75
C ASP A 172 24.09 -3.67 -0.11
N GLY A 173 24.56 -3.27 -1.28
CA GLY A 173 23.84 -2.34 -2.16
C GLY A 173 22.81 -2.99 -3.09
N HIS A 174 22.68 -4.31 -3.07
CA HIS A 174 21.91 -5.06 -4.06
C HIS A 174 20.69 -5.76 -3.50
N SER A 175 20.78 -6.30 -2.28
CA SER A 175 19.69 -7.00 -1.60
C SER A 175 18.88 -6.07 -0.68
N LEU A 176 17.66 -6.49 -0.37
CA LEU A 176 16.91 -5.91 0.74
C LEU A 176 17.55 -6.31 2.08
N GLY A 177 17.16 -5.61 3.15
CA GLY A 177 17.37 -6.10 4.50
C GLY A 177 16.61 -7.40 4.76
N ALA A 178 16.94 -8.09 5.84
CA ALA A 178 16.31 -9.35 6.23
C ALA A 178 15.16 -9.13 7.22
N GLU A 179 14.18 -10.03 7.18
CA GLU A 179 13.18 -10.21 8.24
C GLU A 179 13.75 -10.99 9.42
#